data_988f5e09cb234c05333c0e3a046e40f0
#
_entry.id   988f5e09cb234c05333c0e3a046e40f0
#
_cell.length_a   1.000
_cell.length_b   1.000
_cell.length_c   1.000
_cell.angle_alpha   90.00
_cell.angle_beta   90.00
_cell.angle_gamma   90.00
#
_symmetry.space_group_name_H-M   'P 1'
#
loop_
_entity.id
_entity.type
_entity.pdbx_description
1 polymer ?
#
loop_
_entity_poly.entity_id
_entity_poly.type
_entity_poly.pdbx_seq_one_letter_code
_entity_poly.pdbx_strand_id
1 'polypeptide(L)'
;MERLISDNKTYKYYEYTNEAEFEKTIVDHSKQIFGKNTVYIDIKKKIGDNIVTIPDGYLIDFSFAEKPRLYIIENEISTHDPYRHIGSQLLRFGISYKASGRNIKKFILDFLMTNKDYYDFVEKRSKTAGYRNIDAFLDAIVFDIPVAAIVIIDKSSTELENVLSQLTMDTDIIE
;
A
#
# COMPACT_ATOMS: atom_id res chain seq x y z
N MET A 1 3.46 30.01 -4.91
CA MET A 1 3.32 29.31 -3.61
C MET A 1 1.87 28.90 -3.53
N GLU A 2 1.61 27.61 -3.68
CA GLU A 2 0.26 27.05 -3.61
C GLU A 2 -0.23 27.06 -2.16
N ARG A 3 -1.47 27.47 -1.95
CA ARG A 3 -2.12 27.52 -0.65
C ARG A 3 -3.50 26.92 -0.75
N LEU A 4 -3.83 26.00 0.12
CA LEU A 4 -5.18 25.49 0.30
C LEU A 4 -5.81 26.21 1.51
N ILE A 5 -7.03 26.71 1.35
CA ILE A 5 -7.80 27.30 2.45
C ILE A 5 -9.01 26.37 2.69
N SER A 6 -9.10 25.82 3.88
CA SER A 6 -10.23 25.01 4.33
C SER A 6 -10.52 25.27 5.79
N ASP A 7 -11.79 25.34 6.18
CA ASP A 7 -12.25 25.56 7.56
C ASP A 7 -11.59 26.74 8.28
N ASN A 8 -11.41 27.86 7.58
CA ASN A 8 -10.70 29.06 8.04
C ASN A 8 -9.22 28.85 8.39
N LYS A 9 -8.60 27.75 7.92
CA LYS A 9 -7.17 27.47 8.05
C LYS A 9 -6.52 27.57 6.68
N THR A 10 -5.28 28.07 6.70
CA THR A 10 -4.42 28.11 5.51
C THR A 10 -3.40 27.00 5.60
N TYR A 11 -3.42 26.11 4.63
CA TYR A 11 -2.43 25.06 4.47
C TYR A 11 -1.44 25.49 3.41
N LYS A 12 -0.17 25.14 3.61
CA LYS A 12 0.91 25.33 2.65
C LYS A 12 1.38 23.97 2.19
N TYR A 13 1.84 23.90 0.96
CA TYR A 13 2.58 22.75 0.49
C TYR A 13 3.81 22.54 1.40
N TYR A 14 4.04 21.30 1.80
CA TYR A 14 5.16 20.90 2.63
C TYR A 14 6.18 20.16 1.76
N GLU A 15 7.42 20.65 1.75
CA GLU A 15 8.52 20.02 1.04
C GLU A 15 9.24 19.07 2.01
N TYR A 16 9.21 17.79 1.71
CA TYR A 16 9.89 16.79 2.51
C TYR A 16 11.39 16.86 2.27
N THR A 17 12.17 16.69 3.34
CA THR A 17 13.62 16.73 3.26
C THR A 17 14.23 15.41 2.83
N ASN A 18 13.52 14.31 3.04
CA ASN A 18 13.93 12.97 2.68
C ASN A 18 12.74 12.00 2.73
N GLU A 19 12.93 10.84 2.16
CA GLU A 19 11.94 9.76 2.07
C GLU A 19 11.49 9.26 3.46
N ALA A 20 12.39 9.16 4.43
CA ALA A 20 12.03 8.68 5.79
C ALA A 20 11.05 9.62 6.51
N GLU A 21 11.17 10.94 6.30
CA GLU A 21 10.21 11.91 6.82
C GLU A 21 8.84 11.77 6.12
N PHE A 22 8.85 11.55 4.81
CA PHE A 22 7.64 11.32 4.02
C PHE A 22 6.93 10.04 4.47
N GLU A 23 7.63 8.92 4.55
CA GLU A 23 7.11 7.65 5.04
C GLU A 23 6.50 7.77 6.44
N LYS A 24 7.20 8.44 7.35
CA LYS A 24 6.68 8.67 8.69
C LYS A 24 5.34 9.42 8.66
N THR A 25 5.21 10.41 7.80
CA THR A 25 3.95 11.15 7.61
C THR A 25 2.83 10.23 7.13
N ILE A 26 3.13 9.34 6.19
CA ILE A 26 2.15 8.37 5.68
C ILE A 26 1.69 7.42 6.78
N VAL A 27 2.60 6.88 7.58
CA VAL A 27 2.27 6.01 8.72
C VAL A 27 1.39 6.74 9.72
N ASP A 28 1.80 7.93 10.16
CA ASP A 28 1.11 8.74 11.16
C ASP A 28 -0.30 9.17 10.70
N HIS A 29 -0.50 9.35 9.39
CA HIS A 29 -1.75 9.82 8.78
C HIS A 29 -2.46 8.79 7.90
N SER A 30 -2.12 7.51 8.03
CA SER A 30 -2.63 6.44 7.17
C SER A 30 -4.17 6.38 7.09
N LYS A 31 -4.86 6.67 8.19
CA LYS A 31 -6.33 6.70 8.21
C LYS A 31 -6.94 7.88 7.45
N GLN A 32 -6.25 9.01 7.40
CA GLN A 32 -6.65 10.18 6.62
C GLN A 32 -6.39 9.97 5.13
N ILE A 33 -5.26 9.36 4.80
CA ILE A 33 -4.82 9.10 3.42
C ILE A 33 -5.70 7.99 2.79
N PHE A 34 -5.81 6.84 3.43
CA PHE A 34 -6.46 5.66 2.87
C PHE A 34 -7.93 5.49 3.29
N GLY A 35 -8.37 6.26 4.30
CA GLY A 35 -9.74 6.18 4.81
C GLY A 35 -9.94 5.16 5.92
N LYS A 36 -11.11 5.25 6.56
CA LYS A 36 -11.46 4.46 7.77
C LYS A 36 -11.71 2.97 7.52
N ASN A 37 -11.94 2.59 6.27
CA ASN A 37 -12.24 1.21 5.91
C ASN A 37 -10.98 0.42 5.49
N THR A 38 -9.80 0.92 5.82
CA THR A 38 -8.53 0.31 5.44
C THR A 38 -7.69 -0.08 6.65
N VAL A 39 -6.73 -0.97 6.44
CA VAL A 39 -5.65 -1.26 7.39
C VAL A 39 -4.32 -1.11 6.65
N TYR A 40 -3.57 -0.09 7.01
CA TYR A 40 -2.20 0.08 6.54
C TYR A 40 -1.26 -0.73 7.44
N ILE A 41 -0.37 -1.48 6.82
CA ILE A 41 0.53 -2.44 7.45
C ILE A 41 1.95 -2.02 7.09
N ASP A 42 2.59 -1.26 7.99
CA ASP A 42 3.98 -0.82 7.86
C ASP A 42 4.93 -1.99 8.17
N ILE A 43 5.19 -2.80 7.16
CA ILE A 43 6.10 -3.95 7.26
C ILE A 43 7.04 -3.96 6.07
N LYS A 44 8.32 -3.64 6.34
CA LYS A 44 9.40 -3.71 5.36
C LYS A 44 10.11 -5.06 5.44
N LYS A 45 9.57 -6.06 4.74
CA LYS A 45 10.13 -7.42 4.70
C LYS A 45 10.48 -7.81 3.27
N LYS A 46 11.62 -8.48 3.13
CA LYS A 46 12.06 -9.04 1.83
C LYS A 46 11.08 -10.06 1.31
N ILE A 47 10.70 -9.92 0.05
CA ILE A 47 9.93 -10.90 -0.73
C ILE A 47 10.70 -11.27 -2.00
N GLY A 48 10.47 -12.48 -2.52
CA GLY A 48 11.16 -13.05 -3.69
C GLY A 48 12.35 -13.93 -3.32
N ASP A 49 12.71 -14.79 -4.26
CA ASP A 49 13.85 -15.70 -4.13
C ASP A 49 15.03 -15.20 -4.97
N ASN A 50 14.92 -15.28 -6.31
CA ASN A 50 15.96 -14.82 -7.23
C ASN A 50 15.93 -13.30 -7.46
N ILE A 51 14.71 -12.74 -7.53
CA ILE A 51 14.50 -11.29 -7.60
C ILE A 51 13.90 -10.89 -6.26
N VAL A 52 14.70 -10.17 -5.49
CA VAL A 52 14.32 -9.74 -4.14
C VAL A 52 13.94 -8.27 -4.16
N THR A 53 12.85 -7.95 -3.47
CA THR A 53 12.39 -6.58 -3.24
C THR A 53 11.83 -6.43 -1.84
N ILE A 54 11.64 -5.20 -1.39
CA ILE A 54 11.11 -4.87 -0.07
C ILE A 54 10.02 -3.83 -0.31
N PRO A 55 8.73 -4.19 -0.16
CA PRO A 55 7.65 -3.20 -0.15
C PRO A 55 7.78 -2.26 1.05
N ASP A 56 7.34 -1.02 0.91
CA ASP A 56 7.24 -0.10 2.05
C ASP A 56 6.09 -0.47 2.98
N GLY A 57 5.06 -1.11 2.44
CA GLY A 57 3.97 -1.63 3.23
C GLY A 57 2.94 -2.39 2.43
N TYR A 58 1.85 -2.72 3.12
CA TYR A 58 0.66 -3.31 2.52
C TYR A 58 -0.58 -2.58 3.00
N LEU A 59 -1.61 -2.56 2.17
CA LEU A 59 -2.90 -2.00 2.52
C LEU A 59 -3.99 -3.05 2.28
N ILE A 60 -4.77 -3.36 3.31
CA ILE A 60 -6.02 -4.09 3.16
C ILE A 60 -7.14 -3.07 3.05
N ASP A 61 -7.85 -3.07 1.94
CA ASP A 61 -8.97 -2.16 1.69
C ASP A 61 -10.32 -2.90 1.70
N PHE A 62 -11.22 -2.43 2.55
CA PHE A 62 -12.61 -2.88 2.68
C PHE A 62 -13.61 -1.82 2.23
N SER A 63 -13.21 -0.82 1.45
CA SER A 63 -14.11 0.23 0.97
C SER A 63 -15.26 -0.35 0.15
N PHE A 64 -14.98 -1.43 -0.58
CA PHE A 64 -15.98 -2.27 -1.24
C PHE A 64 -16.16 -3.55 -0.43
N ALA A 65 -17.20 -3.59 0.42
CA ALA A 65 -17.39 -4.65 1.40
C ALA A 65 -17.39 -6.08 0.81
N GLU A 66 -17.89 -6.26 -0.41
CA GLU A 66 -17.96 -7.56 -1.10
C GLU A 66 -16.68 -7.91 -1.90
N LYS A 67 -15.77 -6.95 -2.04
CA LYS A 67 -14.54 -7.09 -2.84
C LYS A 67 -13.35 -6.46 -2.13
N PRO A 68 -13.01 -6.95 -0.93
CA PRO A 68 -11.82 -6.47 -0.25
C PRO A 68 -10.58 -6.79 -1.09
N ARG A 69 -9.57 -5.92 -1.03
CA ARG A 69 -8.38 -6.03 -1.86
C ARG A 69 -7.10 -5.81 -1.04
N LEU A 70 -6.03 -6.45 -1.48
CA LEU A 70 -4.69 -6.20 -0.98
C LEU A 70 -3.91 -5.35 -1.98
N TYR A 71 -3.27 -4.30 -1.47
CA TYR A 71 -2.34 -3.47 -2.23
C TYR A 71 -0.94 -3.59 -1.65
N ILE A 72 0.06 -3.55 -2.51
CA ILE A 72 1.45 -3.27 -2.15
C ILE A 72 1.61 -1.76 -2.18
N ILE A 73 2.29 -1.20 -1.18
CA ILE A 73 2.55 0.23 -1.08
C ILE A 73 4.00 0.51 -1.40
N GLU A 74 4.22 1.53 -2.21
CA GLU A 74 5.52 2.12 -2.50
C GLU A 74 5.46 3.62 -2.22
N ASN A 75 6.34 4.09 -1.36
CA ASN A 75 6.45 5.50 -1.00
C ASN A 75 7.68 6.09 -1.67
N GLU A 76 7.51 7.20 -2.36
CA GLU A 76 8.62 7.82 -3.09
C GLU A 76 8.53 9.36 -3.03
N ILE A 77 9.64 10.02 -3.15
CA ILE A 77 9.69 11.48 -3.28
C ILE A 77 10.01 11.87 -4.72
N SER A 78 9.39 12.92 -5.19
CA SER A 78 9.46 13.38 -6.59
C SER A 78 10.85 13.82 -7.06
N THR A 79 11.82 13.89 -6.14
CA THR A 79 13.22 14.17 -6.48
C THR A 79 13.96 12.96 -7.06
N HIS A 80 13.40 11.76 -6.94
CA HIS A 80 13.95 10.55 -7.52
C HIS A 80 13.44 10.32 -8.95
N ASP A 81 14.22 9.59 -9.75
CA ASP A 81 13.85 9.21 -11.11
C ASP A 81 12.72 8.16 -11.08
N PRO A 82 11.49 8.50 -11.53
CA PRO A 82 10.35 7.58 -11.43
C PRO A 82 10.55 6.27 -12.16
N TYR A 83 11.26 6.30 -13.28
CA TYR A 83 11.51 5.11 -14.09
C TYR A 83 12.43 4.12 -13.37
N ARG A 84 13.54 4.63 -12.83
CA ARG A 84 14.55 3.78 -12.17
C ARG A 84 14.09 3.25 -10.83
N HIS A 85 13.42 4.08 -10.06
CA HIS A 85 12.97 3.71 -8.72
C HIS A 85 11.61 3.00 -8.78
N ILE A 86 10.54 3.70 -9.03
CA ILE A 86 9.16 3.18 -8.95
C ILE A 86 8.94 2.07 -9.99
N GLY A 87 9.24 2.32 -11.27
CA GLY A 87 8.98 1.36 -12.34
C GLY A 87 9.71 0.03 -12.12
N SER A 88 10.99 0.09 -11.71
CA SER A 88 11.77 -1.13 -11.44
C SER A 88 11.30 -1.87 -10.18
N GLN A 89 10.88 -1.14 -9.14
CA GLN A 89 10.33 -1.73 -7.90
C GLN A 89 9.03 -2.47 -8.20
N LEU A 90 8.08 -1.85 -8.87
CA LEU A 90 6.79 -2.45 -9.20
C LEU A 90 6.92 -3.68 -10.10
N LEU A 91 7.85 -3.66 -11.06
CA LEU A 91 8.18 -4.85 -11.85
C LEU A 91 8.70 -6.00 -10.97
N ARG A 92 9.60 -5.70 -10.03
CA ARG A 92 10.11 -6.68 -9.08
C ARG A 92 9.00 -7.21 -8.18
N PHE A 93 8.07 -6.37 -7.72
CA PHE A 93 6.91 -6.81 -6.94
C PHE A 93 6.07 -7.81 -7.74
N GLY A 94 5.73 -7.51 -8.98
CA GLY A 94 4.96 -8.42 -9.84
C GLY A 94 5.59 -9.81 -9.99
N ILE A 95 6.93 -9.86 -10.08
CA ILE A 95 7.66 -11.13 -10.20
C ILE A 95 7.75 -11.84 -8.83
N SER A 96 8.09 -11.10 -7.78
CA SER A 96 8.40 -11.67 -6.46
C SER A 96 7.16 -12.07 -5.67
N TYR A 97 6.03 -11.40 -5.91
CA TYR A 97 4.79 -11.57 -5.15
C TYR A 97 4.28 -13.01 -5.20
N LYS A 98 4.17 -13.58 -6.41
CA LYS A 98 3.66 -14.94 -6.61
C LYS A 98 4.48 -16.00 -5.88
N ALA A 99 5.80 -15.84 -5.86
CA ALA A 99 6.71 -16.77 -5.16
C ALA A 99 6.63 -16.60 -3.63
N SER A 100 6.21 -15.43 -3.15
CA SER A 100 6.28 -15.06 -1.74
C SER A 100 4.93 -15.05 -1.01
N GLY A 101 3.83 -15.46 -1.64
CA GLY A 101 2.50 -15.35 -1.07
C GLY A 101 2.35 -15.90 0.34
N ARG A 102 2.97 -17.06 0.64
CA ARG A 102 2.95 -17.64 1.99
C ARG A 102 3.64 -16.75 3.02
N ASN A 103 4.78 -16.15 2.65
CA ASN A 103 5.52 -15.24 3.53
C ASN A 103 4.73 -13.94 3.73
N ILE A 104 4.13 -13.40 2.67
CA ILE A 104 3.30 -12.20 2.72
C ILE A 104 2.10 -12.43 3.65
N LYS A 105 1.35 -13.53 3.46
CA LYS A 105 0.26 -13.92 4.36
C LYS A 105 0.73 -13.98 5.81
N LYS A 106 1.87 -14.63 6.05
CA LYS A 106 2.45 -14.72 7.40
C LYS A 106 2.79 -13.35 7.97
N PHE A 107 3.43 -12.47 7.22
CA PHE A 107 3.78 -11.12 7.68
C PHE A 107 2.54 -10.31 8.07
N ILE A 108 1.51 -10.36 7.22
CA ILE A 108 0.23 -9.68 7.49
C ILE A 108 -0.41 -10.25 8.76
N LEU A 109 -0.50 -11.57 8.88
CA LEU A 109 -1.11 -12.21 10.05
C LEU A 109 -0.33 -11.89 11.33
N ASP A 110 1.00 -11.99 11.32
CA ASP A 110 1.85 -11.67 12.46
C ASP A 110 1.63 -10.22 12.91
N PHE A 111 1.54 -9.27 11.97
CA PHE A 111 1.24 -7.87 12.28
C PHE A 111 -0.15 -7.70 12.91
N LEU A 112 -1.17 -8.31 12.35
CA LEU A 112 -2.52 -8.24 12.89
C LEU A 112 -2.60 -8.83 14.30
N MET A 113 -1.90 -9.93 14.56
CA MET A 113 -1.86 -10.55 15.88
C MET A 113 -1.15 -9.71 16.95
N THR A 114 -0.25 -8.81 16.56
CA THR A 114 0.40 -7.88 17.49
C THR A 114 -0.47 -6.64 17.78
N ASN A 115 -1.51 -6.39 16.98
CA ASN A 115 -2.39 -5.25 17.10
C ASN A 115 -3.87 -5.70 17.15
N LYS A 116 -4.38 -5.84 18.37
CA LYS A 116 -5.73 -6.37 18.60
C LYS A 116 -6.82 -5.57 17.88
N ASP A 117 -6.73 -4.26 17.84
CA ASP A 117 -7.76 -3.41 17.21
C ASP A 117 -7.83 -3.65 15.70
N TYR A 118 -6.67 -3.81 15.05
CA TYR A 118 -6.61 -4.16 13.63
C TYR A 118 -7.08 -5.59 13.38
N TYR A 119 -6.70 -6.54 14.24
CA TYR A 119 -7.17 -7.90 14.14
C TYR A 119 -8.69 -7.98 14.20
N ASP A 120 -9.30 -7.40 15.24
CA ASP A 120 -10.74 -7.39 15.46
C ASP A 120 -11.48 -6.69 14.30
N PHE A 121 -10.91 -5.60 13.78
CA PHE A 121 -11.46 -4.89 12.63
C PHE A 121 -11.45 -5.78 11.38
N VAL A 122 -10.30 -6.38 11.04
CA VAL A 122 -10.17 -7.25 9.86
C VAL A 122 -11.04 -8.49 10.00
N GLU A 123 -11.09 -9.12 11.18
CA GLU A 123 -11.95 -10.27 11.43
C GLU A 123 -13.44 -9.95 11.22
N LYS A 124 -13.89 -8.82 11.74
CA LYS A 124 -15.28 -8.36 11.55
C LYS A 124 -15.59 -8.09 10.08
N ARG A 125 -14.70 -7.37 9.38
CA ARG A 125 -14.90 -7.01 7.98
C ARG A 125 -14.84 -8.21 7.06
N SER A 126 -13.92 -9.16 7.30
CA SER A 126 -13.83 -10.39 6.51
C SER A 126 -15.08 -11.25 6.65
N LYS A 127 -15.66 -11.37 7.85
CA LYS A 127 -16.95 -12.05 8.05
C LYS A 127 -18.10 -11.36 7.30
N THR A 128 -18.14 -10.04 7.30
CA THR A 128 -19.12 -9.27 6.52
C THR A 128 -18.97 -9.51 5.01
N ALA A 129 -17.76 -9.68 4.53
CA ALA A 129 -17.45 -10.01 3.13
C ALA A 129 -17.68 -11.50 2.79
N GLY A 130 -18.19 -12.31 3.74
CA GLY A 130 -18.56 -13.70 3.51
C GLY A 130 -17.46 -14.73 3.76
N TYR A 131 -16.32 -14.33 4.28
CA TYR A 131 -15.24 -15.26 4.60
C TYR A 131 -15.47 -15.95 5.95
N ARG A 132 -15.15 -17.26 6.02
CA ARG A 132 -15.36 -18.09 7.22
C ARG A 132 -14.56 -17.59 8.43
N ASN A 133 -13.34 -17.16 8.20
CA ASN A 133 -12.40 -16.64 9.19
C ASN A 133 -11.31 -15.80 8.52
N ILE A 134 -10.46 -15.17 9.35
CA ILE A 134 -9.37 -14.32 8.87
C ILE A 134 -8.34 -15.08 8.01
N ASP A 135 -8.11 -16.36 8.31
CA ASP A 135 -7.15 -17.18 7.57
C ASP A 135 -7.64 -17.42 6.13
N ALA A 136 -8.90 -17.80 5.95
CA ALA A 136 -9.53 -17.95 4.64
C ALA A 136 -9.62 -16.62 3.88
N PHE A 137 -9.83 -15.51 4.59
CA PHE A 137 -9.80 -14.18 4.02
C PHE A 137 -8.40 -13.82 3.48
N LEU A 138 -7.37 -14.04 4.28
CA LEU A 138 -6.00 -13.76 3.88
C LEU A 138 -5.55 -14.64 2.71
N ASP A 139 -6.00 -15.91 2.66
CA ASP A 139 -5.75 -16.76 1.49
C ASP A 139 -6.36 -16.12 0.23
N ALA A 140 -7.61 -15.71 0.29
CA ALA A 140 -8.29 -15.12 -0.86
C ALA A 140 -7.60 -13.85 -1.37
N ILE A 141 -7.28 -12.90 -0.50
CA ILE A 141 -6.68 -11.62 -0.94
C ILE A 141 -5.21 -11.74 -1.36
N VAL A 142 -4.51 -12.79 -0.89
CA VAL A 142 -3.11 -13.00 -1.26
C VAL A 142 -2.96 -13.90 -2.48
N PHE A 143 -3.81 -14.91 -2.66
CA PHE A 143 -3.62 -15.93 -3.70
C PHE A 143 -4.65 -15.88 -4.83
N ASP A 144 -5.91 -15.53 -4.53
CA ASP A 144 -7.00 -15.64 -5.49
C ASP A 144 -7.33 -14.30 -6.17
N ILE A 145 -7.19 -13.19 -5.43
CA ILE A 145 -7.44 -11.84 -5.94
C ILE A 145 -6.13 -11.25 -6.46
N PRO A 146 -6.09 -10.74 -7.70
CA PRO A 146 -4.89 -10.07 -8.21
C PRO A 146 -4.49 -8.90 -7.30
N VAL A 147 -3.24 -8.93 -6.84
CA VAL A 147 -2.66 -7.82 -6.07
C VAL A 147 -2.55 -6.58 -6.96
N ALA A 148 -2.80 -5.42 -6.38
CA ALA A 148 -2.53 -4.13 -6.98
C ALA A 148 -1.43 -3.39 -6.22
N ALA A 149 -0.97 -2.28 -6.75
CA ALA A 149 -0.04 -1.40 -6.07
C ALA A 149 -0.65 0.00 -5.88
N ILE A 150 -0.20 0.69 -4.86
CA ILE A 150 -0.41 2.13 -4.69
C ILE A 150 0.96 2.77 -4.54
N VAL A 151 1.22 3.74 -5.39
CA VAL A 151 2.37 4.64 -5.28
C VAL A 151 1.92 5.89 -4.56
N ILE A 152 2.59 6.22 -3.47
CA ILE A 152 2.36 7.47 -2.74
C ILE A 152 3.57 8.36 -3.01
N ILE A 153 3.32 9.55 -3.51
CA ILE A 153 4.37 10.47 -3.93
C ILE A 153 3.99 11.91 -3.54
N ASP A 154 4.96 12.69 -3.13
CA ASP A 154 4.76 14.08 -2.72
C ASP A 154 4.37 15.00 -3.90
N LYS A 155 4.70 14.60 -5.12
CA LYS A 155 4.31 15.29 -6.34
C LYS A 155 4.36 14.36 -7.54
N SER A 156 3.20 14.12 -8.14
CA SER A 156 3.08 13.30 -9.35
C SER A 156 3.62 14.00 -10.59
N SER A 157 3.88 13.22 -11.64
CA SER A 157 4.31 13.71 -12.94
C SER A 157 3.72 12.87 -14.06
N THR A 158 3.55 13.49 -15.24
CA THR A 158 3.13 12.76 -16.45
C THR A 158 4.09 11.63 -16.81
N GLU A 159 5.38 11.77 -16.48
CA GLU A 159 6.37 10.71 -16.70
C GLU A 159 6.08 9.49 -15.82
N LEU A 160 5.77 9.69 -14.54
CA LEU A 160 5.34 8.62 -13.64
C LEU A 160 4.08 7.93 -14.15
N GLU A 161 3.05 8.68 -14.52
CA GLU A 161 1.81 8.13 -15.08
C GLU A 161 2.07 7.28 -16.32
N ASN A 162 2.94 7.74 -17.22
CA ASN A 162 3.35 7.01 -18.40
C ASN A 162 4.08 5.70 -18.05
N VAL A 163 4.97 5.71 -17.06
CA VAL A 163 5.67 4.50 -16.59
C VAL A 163 4.65 3.50 -16.04
N LEU A 164 3.75 3.94 -15.18
CA LEU A 164 2.77 3.05 -14.53
C LEU A 164 1.79 2.46 -15.55
N SER A 165 1.40 3.21 -16.57
CA SER A 165 0.51 2.72 -17.64
C SER A 165 1.08 1.56 -18.45
N GLN A 166 2.39 1.34 -18.42
CA GLN A 166 3.06 0.23 -19.10
C GLN A 166 3.17 -1.02 -18.23
N LEU A 167 2.82 -0.94 -16.94
CA LEU A 167 2.86 -2.09 -16.05
C LEU A 167 1.63 -2.97 -16.23
N THR A 168 1.80 -4.27 -16.03
CA THR A 168 0.69 -5.23 -16.02
C THR A 168 -0.03 -5.30 -14.68
N MET A 169 0.57 -4.76 -13.63
CA MET A 169 -0.03 -4.64 -12.30
C MET A 169 -0.93 -3.41 -12.28
N ASP A 170 -2.15 -3.59 -11.80
CA ASP A 170 -3.06 -2.49 -11.53
C ASP A 170 -2.44 -1.55 -10.48
N THR A 171 -2.30 -0.28 -10.80
CA THR A 171 -1.53 0.66 -9.97
C THR A 171 -2.24 1.99 -9.89
N ASP A 172 -2.48 2.46 -8.66
CA ASP A 172 -3.03 3.76 -8.33
C ASP A 172 -1.94 4.71 -7.84
N ILE A 173 -2.16 6.02 -7.99
CA ILE A 173 -1.30 7.08 -7.45
C ILE A 173 -2.09 7.86 -6.41
N ILE A 174 -1.45 8.15 -5.28
CA ILE A 174 -1.92 9.10 -4.26
C ILE A 174 -0.86 10.20 -4.13
N GLU A 175 -1.30 11.45 -4.31
CA GLU A 175 -0.50 12.67 -4.13
C GLU A 175 -0.95 13.46 -2.91
#